data_dcc497b423ff0ca813e797a5950ec1fa
#
_entry.id   dcc497b423ff0ca813e797a5950ec1fa
#
_cell.length_a   1.000
_cell.length_b   1.000
_cell.length_c   1.000
_cell.angle_alpha   90.00
_cell.angle_beta   90.00
_cell.angle_gamma   90.00
#
_symmetry.space_group_name_H-M   'P 1'
#
loop_
_entity.id
_entity.type
_entity.pdbx_description
1 polymer ?
#
loop_
_entity_poly.entity_id
_entity_poly.type
_entity_poly.pdbx_seq_one_letter_code
_entity_poly.pdbx_strand_id
1 'polypeptide(L)'
;MQELPLIVAQTKVGKVVNVKVWRNKKEITKKITLGRLETSEDFKAEKPTKPKSTFIGGLKIEVRKITRDDLVEKKIPLNTTGVLITKIDTESPINYLKVGDLIVEAQKRNIKSATELNNLVNAALKTSSKTILIAVINDQNQKRYIGVKLK
;
A
#
# COMPACT_ATOMS: atom_id res chain seq x y z
N MET A 1 14.53 -33.86 1.81
CA MET A 1 13.65 -32.68 2.01
C MET A 1 12.28 -32.82 1.33
N GLN A 2 11.99 -33.91 0.65
CA GLN A 2 10.73 -34.11 -0.09
C GLN A 2 9.62 -34.82 0.72
N GLU A 3 9.89 -35.29 1.93
CA GLU A 3 8.94 -36.08 2.72
C GLU A 3 7.99 -35.27 3.59
N LEU A 4 8.34 -34.02 3.93
CA LEU A 4 7.52 -33.15 4.78
C LEU A 4 6.13 -32.83 4.19
N PRO A 5 6.00 -32.49 2.90
CA PRO A 5 4.69 -32.20 2.31
C PRO A 5 3.77 -33.42 2.31
N LEU A 6 4.34 -34.64 2.13
CA LEU A 6 3.57 -35.88 2.06
C LEU A 6 3.00 -36.24 3.44
N ILE A 7 3.79 -36.08 4.52
CA ILE A 7 3.37 -36.35 5.89
C ILE A 7 2.25 -35.40 6.31
N VAL A 8 2.32 -34.15 5.93
CA VAL A 8 1.27 -33.16 6.22
C VAL A 8 -0.03 -33.49 5.44
N ALA A 9 0.07 -33.89 4.18
CA ALA A 9 -1.07 -34.26 3.35
C ALA A 9 -1.81 -35.52 3.83
N GLN A 10 -1.11 -36.48 4.44
CA GLN A 10 -1.68 -37.71 4.97
C GLN A 10 -2.24 -37.58 6.39
N THR A 11 -1.98 -36.48 7.07
CA THR A 11 -2.43 -36.29 8.45
C THR A 11 -3.83 -35.69 8.47
N LYS A 12 -4.76 -36.32 9.20
CA LYS A 12 -6.15 -35.84 9.33
C LYS A 12 -6.21 -34.41 9.88
N VAL A 13 -7.08 -33.59 9.31
CA VAL A 13 -7.39 -32.23 9.78
C VAL A 13 -7.82 -32.25 11.25
N GLY A 14 -7.33 -31.29 12.04
CA GLY A 14 -7.62 -31.19 13.47
C GLY A 14 -6.64 -31.95 14.38
N LYS A 15 -5.66 -32.69 13.83
CA LYS A 15 -4.65 -33.37 14.64
C LYS A 15 -3.58 -32.38 15.09
N VAL A 16 -3.23 -32.47 16.40
CA VAL A 16 -2.10 -31.72 16.96
C VAL A 16 -0.81 -32.47 16.67
N VAL A 17 0.12 -31.83 16.00
CA VAL A 17 1.45 -32.36 15.71
C VAL A 17 2.53 -31.55 16.44
N ASN A 18 3.55 -32.25 16.90
CA ASN A 18 4.70 -31.60 17.50
C ASN A 18 5.74 -31.33 16.41
N VAL A 19 6.03 -30.05 16.18
CA VAL A 19 7.05 -29.64 15.22
C VAL A 19 8.29 -29.19 15.97
N LYS A 20 9.42 -29.82 15.64
CA LYS A 20 10.73 -29.43 16.18
C LYS A 20 11.37 -28.42 15.23
N VAL A 21 11.65 -27.24 15.74
CA VAL A 21 12.27 -26.16 14.97
C VAL A 21 13.63 -25.82 15.54
N TRP A 22 14.66 -25.84 14.70
CA TRP A 22 15.99 -25.37 15.04
C TRP A 22 16.09 -23.85 14.82
N ARG A 23 16.25 -23.12 15.91
CA ARG A 23 16.47 -21.67 15.86
C ARG A 23 17.50 -21.26 16.93
N ASN A 24 18.49 -20.46 16.54
CA ASN A 24 19.56 -19.98 17.43
C ASN A 24 20.33 -21.11 18.13
N LYS A 25 20.67 -22.18 17.40
CA LYS A 25 21.35 -23.38 17.92
C LYS A 25 20.58 -24.09 19.04
N LYS A 26 19.28 -23.87 19.18
CA LYS A 26 18.41 -24.55 20.14
C LYS A 26 17.24 -25.21 19.41
N GLU A 27 16.93 -26.43 19.84
CA GLU A 27 15.75 -27.17 19.41
C GLU A 27 14.53 -26.69 20.22
N ILE A 28 13.50 -26.22 19.52
CA ILE A 28 12.25 -25.79 20.14
C ILE A 28 11.13 -26.65 19.59
N THR A 29 10.42 -27.37 20.46
CA THR A 29 9.24 -28.13 20.09
C THR A 29 8.00 -27.25 20.24
N LYS A 30 7.26 -27.05 19.15
CA LYS A 30 5.95 -26.38 19.17
C LYS A 30 4.85 -27.35 18.77
N LYS A 31 3.75 -27.30 19.51
CA LYS A 31 2.52 -28.00 19.16
C LYS A 31 1.74 -27.15 18.16
N ILE A 32 1.45 -27.74 17.00
CA ILE A 32 0.68 -27.06 15.93
C ILE A 32 -0.53 -27.94 15.63
N THR A 33 -1.71 -27.34 15.62
CA THR A 33 -2.94 -28.02 15.17
C THR A 33 -3.05 -27.85 13.67
N LEU A 34 -3.14 -28.97 12.95
CA LEU A 34 -3.29 -28.96 11.48
C LEU A 34 -4.73 -28.56 11.16
N GLY A 35 -4.90 -27.34 10.63
CA GLY A 35 -6.14 -26.86 10.07
C GLY A 35 -6.28 -27.23 8.60
N ARG A 36 -7.51 -27.18 8.07
CA ARG A 36 -7.76 -27.28 6.65
C ARG A 36 -7.25 -26.01 5.97
N LEU A 37 -6.42 -26.12 4.95
CA LEU A 37 -5.85 -24.97 4.23
C LEU A 37 -6.95 -24.06 3.64
N GLU A 38 -8.10 -24.65 3.32
CA GLU A 38 -9.24 -23.97 2.69
C GLU A 38 -10.17 -23.26 3.68
N THR A 39 -10.07 -23.56 4.98
CA THR A 39 -10.94 -23.02 6.03
C THR A 39 -10.22 -22.23 7.11
N SER A 40 -8.88 -22.10 7.03
CA SER A 40 -8.18 -21.21 7.93
C SER A 40 -8.52 -19.77 7.58
N GLU A 41 -9.17 -19.06 8.48
CA GLU A 41 -9.51 -17.63 8.33
C GLU A 41 -8.26 -16.76 8.09
N ASP A 42 -7.10 -17.27 8.45
CA ASP A 42 -5.78 -16.66 8.20
C ASP A 42 -5.32 -16.79 6.74
N PHE A 43 -5.91 -17.72 5.96
CA PHE A 43 -5.79 -17.82 4.51
C PHE A 43 -7.05 -17.30 3.78
N LYS A 44 -7.72 -16.31 4.31
CA LYS A 44 -8.33 -15.39 3.38
C LYS A 44 -7.16 -14.85 2.57
N ALA A 45 -6.93 -15.46 1.40
CA ALA A 45 -6.37 -14.70 0.29
C ALA A 45 -7.16 -13.40 0.32
N GLU A 46 -6.55 -12.33 0.86
CA GLU A 46 -7.09 -11.02 0.66
C GLU A 46 -7.25 -10.96 -0.86
N LYS A 47 -8.50 -11.18 -1.34
CA LYS A 47 -8.86 -10.66 -2.65
C LYS A 47 -8.24 -9.29 -2.63
N PRO A 48 -7.46 -8.89 -3.64
CA PRO A 48 -6.83 -7.58 -3.63
C PRO A 48 -7.96 -6.58 -3.43
N THR A 49 -8.30 -6.33 -2.18
CA THR A 49 -9.23 -5.27 -1.80
C THR A 49 -8.44 -4.05 -2.18
N LYS A 50 -8.82 -3.44 -3.30
CA LYS A 50 -8.25 -2.17 -3.72
C LYS A 50 -8.21 -1.32 -2.45
N PRO A 51 -7.03 -0.89 -2.00
CA PRO A 51 -6.90 -0.20 -0.73
C PRO A 51 -7.90 0.95 -0.68
N LYS A 52 -8.59 1.10 0.43
CA LYS A 52 -9.66 2.10 0.58
C LYS A 52 -9.13 3.47 0.18
N SER A 53 -9.87 4.16 -0.66
CA SER A 53 -9.57 5.54 -1.03
C SER A 53 -9.78 6.45 0.19
N THR A 54 -8.90 7.42 0.34
CA THR A 54 -8.98 8.45 1.36
C THR A 54 -9.15 9.80 0.68
N PHE A 55 -10.13 10.58 1.12
CA PHE A 55 -10.35 11.94 0.61
C PHE A 55 -9.37 12.92 1.24
N ILE A 56 -8.70 13.73 0.41
CA ILE A 56 -7.77 14.78 0.83
C ILE A 56 -8.45 16.13 0.63
N GLY A 57 -9.02 16.68 1.70
CA GLY A 57 -9.85 17.89 1.64
C GLY A 57 -9.17 19.11 1.03
N GLY A 58 -7.91 19.38 1.38
CA GLY A 58 -7.17 20.54 0.85
C GLY A 58 -6.83 20.47 -0.64
N LEU A 59 -6.81 19.27 -1.21
CA LEU A 59 -6.59 19.03 -2.65
C LEU A 59 -7.89 18.66 -3.39
N LYS A 60 -8.97 18.37 -2.67
CA LYS A 60 -10.25 17.88 -3.20
C LYS A 60 -10.09 16.68 -4.14
N ILE A 61 -9.31 15.69 -3.70
CA ILE A 61 -9.03 14.45 -4.43
C ILE A 61 -9.22 13.24 -3.53
N GLU A 62 -9.54 12.11 -4.12
CA GLU A 62 -9.43 10.81 -3.45
C GLU A 62 -8.15 10.10 -3.91
N VAL A 63 -7.45 9.57 -2.94
CA VAL A 63 -6.22 8.80 -3.18
C VAL A 63 -6.25 7.49 -2.42
N ARG A 64 -5.56 6.49 -2.93
CA ARG A 64 -5.32 5.23 -2.25
C ARG A 64 -3.83 4.91 -2.21
N LYS A 65 -3.41 4.06 -1.29
CA LYS A 65 -2.05 3.56 -1.29
C LYS A 65 -1.78 2.79 -2.60
N ILE A 66 -0.61 3.01 -3.18
CA ILE A 66 -0.17 2.27 -4.36
C ILE A 66 0.05 0.79 -4.02
N THR A 67 -0.33 -0.10 -4.93
CA THR A 67 -0.09 -1.53 -4.85
C THR A 67 1.06 -1.96 -5.76
N ARG A 68 1.55 -3.19 -5.57
CA ARG A 68 2.57 -3.76 -6.48
C ARG A 68 2.07 -3.88 -7.90
N ASP A 69 0.79 -4.22 -8.07
CA ASP A 69 0.17 -4.37 -9.39
C ASP A 69 0.15 -3.03 -10.14
N ASP A 70 -0.16 -1.92 -9.45
CA ASP A 70 -0.09 -0.58 -10.04
C ASP A 70 1.33 -0.22 -10.52
N LEU A 71 2.35 -0.60 -9.74
CA LEU A 71 3.75 -0.33 -10.11
C LEU A 71 4.17 -1.14 -11.35
N VAL A 72 3.76 -2.40 -11.42
CA VAL A 72 4.04 -3.27 -12.58
C VAL A 72 3.30 -2.76 -13.82
N GLU A 73 2.02 -2.44 -13.71
CA GLU A 73 1.19 -1.93 -14.81
C GLU A 73 1.76 -0.64 -15.39
N LYS A 74 2.21 0.25 -14.51
CA LYS A 74 2.79 1.55 -14.91
C LYS A 74 4.30 1.50 -15.19
N LYS A 75 4.93 0.33 -15.13
CA LYS A 75 6.38 0.14 -15.32
C LYS A 75 7.24 1.01 -14.40
N ILE A 76 6.78 1.23 -13.17
CA ILE A 76 7.46 2.04 -12.15
C ILE A 76 8.28 1.11 -11.24
N PRO A 77 9.47 1.53 -10.77
CA PRO A 77 10.28 0.73 -9.86
C PRO A 77 9.49 0.26 -8.62
N LEU A 78 9.61 -1.02 -8.28
CA LEU A 78 8.86 -1.66 -7.18
C LEU A 78 9.18 -1.09 -5.79
N ASN A 79 10.26 -0.35 -5.65
CA ASN A 79 10.64 0.37 -4.44
C ASN A 79 10.01 1.75 -4.32
N THR A 80 9.20 2.17 -5.31
CA THR A 80 8.51 3.47 -5.29
C THR A 80 7.37 3.43 -4.27
N THR A 81 7.32 4.43 -3.42
CA THR A 81 6.22 4.65 -2.47
C THR A 81 5.39 5.84 -2.90
N GLY A 82 4.12 5.84 -2.57
CA GLY A 82 3.24 6.94 -2.94
C GLY A 82 1.77 6.58 -2.81
N VAL A 83 0.94 7.48 -3.32
CA VAL A 83 -0.50 7.31 -3.40
C VAL A 83 -0.98 7.51 -4.83
N LEU A 84 -1.94 6.70 -5.24
CA LEU A 84 -2.57 6.77 -6.55
C LEU A 84 -3.83 7.65 -6.46
N ILE A 85 -3.99 8.56 -7.39
CA ILE A 85 -5.20 9.38 -7.52
C ILE A 85 -6.32 8.52 -8.10
N THR A 86 -7.41 8.34 -7.35
CA THR A 86 -8.59 7.56 -7.76
C THR A 86 -9.73 8.43 -8.25
N LYS A 87 -9.81 9.67 -7.75
CA LYS A 87 -10.82 10.66 -8.15
C LYS A 87 -10.30 12.06 -7.97
N ILE A 88 -10.69 12.95 -8.85
CA ILE A 88 -10.37 14.38 -8.80
C ILE A 88 -11.69 15.15 -8.87
N ASP A 89 -11.91 16.04 -7.91
CA ASP A 89 -13.05 16.93 -7.91
C ASP A 89 -12.86 18.03 -8.96
N THR A 90 -13.93 18.50 -9.57
CA THR A 90 -13.92 19.62 -10.54
C THR A 90 -13.38 20.91 -9.95
N GLU A 91 -13.57 21.11 -8.65
CA GLU A 91 -13.04 22.27 -7.90
C GLU A 91 -11.64 22.05 -7.34
N SER A 92 -10.99 20.93 -7.67
CA SER A 92 -9.64 20.63 -7.21
C SER A 92 -8.63 21.64 -7.77
N PRO A 93 -7.69 22.14 -6.95
CA PRO A 93 -6.60 22.99 -7.45
C PRO A 93 -5.63 22.24 -8.36
N ILE A 94 -5.77 20.93 -8.48
CA ILE A 94 -4.98 20.04 -9.35
C ILE A 94 -5.83 19.33 -10.40
N ASN A 95 -6.91 19.94 -10.84
CA ASN A 95 -7.83 19.38 -11.86
C ASN A 95 -7.18 19.10 -13.22
N TYR A 96 -5.98 19.63 -13.47
CA TYR A 96 -5.16 19.34 -14.64
C TYR A 96 -4.40 18.00 -14.57
N LEU A 97 -4.39 17.34 -13.41
CA LEU A 97 -3.89 15.99 -13.26
C LEU A 97 -4.94 14.97 -13.70
N LYS A 98 -4.50 13.75 -13.92
CA LYS A 98 -5.38 12.64 -14.33
C LYS A 98 -5.60 11.66 -13.19
N VAL A 99 -6.76 11.04 -13.20
CA VAL A 99 -7.00 9.84 -12.40
C VAL A 99 -6.01 8.77 -12.87
N GLY A 100 -5.31 8.14 -11.92
CA GLY A 100 -4.22 7.21 -12.20
C GLY A 100 -2.82 7.82 -12.06
N ASP A 101 -2.68 9.14 -11.94
CA ASP A 101 -1.39 9.75 -11.60
C ASP A 101 -0.98 9.40 -10.15
N LEU A 102 0.31 9.32 -9.92
CA LEU A 102 0.92 8.95 -8.63
C LEU A 102 1.51 10.17 -7.95
N ILE A 103 1.13 10.43 -6.72
CA ILE A 103 1.81 11.39 -5.85
C ILE A 103 2.84 10.63 -5.04
N VAL A 104 4.11 10.90 -5.27
CA VAL A 104 5.24 10.20 -4.63
C VAL A 104 5.94 11.04 -3.55
N GLU A 105 5.90 12.36 -3.69
CA GLU A 105 6.47 13.28 -2.72
C GLU A 105 5.55 14.46 -2.45
N ALA A 106 5.59 14.98 -1.23
CA ALA A 106 5.01 16.27 -0.87
C ALA A 106 5.98 17.02 0.03
N GLN A 107 6.21 18.31 -0.23
CA GLN A 107 7.19 19.16 0.48
C GLN A 107 8.59 18.53 0.53
N LYS A 108 9.02 17.91 -0.58
CA LYS A 108 10.31 17.17 -0.71
C LYS A 108 10.44 15.95 0.24
N ARG A 109 9.34 15.44 0.76
CA ARG A 109 9.28 14.22 1.57
C ARG A 109 8.57 13.12 0.83
N ASN A 110 9.12 11.92 0.83
CA ASN A 110 8.47 10.75 0.23
C ASN A 110 7.17 10.42 0.98
N ILE A 111 6.10 10.20 0.23
CA ILE A 111 4.79 9.82 0.75
C ILE A 111 4.68 8.30 0.77
N LYS A 112 4.21 7.75 1.90
CA LYS A 112 3.98 6.30 2.07
C LYS A 112 2.51 5.95 2.21
N SER A 113 1.68 6.94 2.56
CA SER A 113 0.24 6.72 2.80
C SER A 113 -0.57 7.98 2.50
N ALA A 114 -1.88 7.79 2.28
CA ALA A 114 -2.83 8.89 2.14
C ALA A 114 -2.91 9.78 3.39
N THR A 115 -2.78 9.18 4.57
CA THR A 115 -2.78 9.92 5.84
C THR A 115 -1.60 10.87 5.93
N GLU A 116 -0.41 10.45 5.50
CA GLU A 116 0.79 11.28 5.51
C GLU A 116 0.64 12.46 4.55
N LEU A 117 0.11 12.22 3.35
CA LEU A 117 -0.22 13.30 2.41
C LEU A 117 -1.22 14.28 3.01
N ASN A 118 -2.30 13.79 3.64
CA ASN A 118 -3.30 14.63 4.27
C ASN A 118 -2.71 15.52 5.38
N ASN A 119 -1.81 14.97 6.20
CA ASN A 119 -1.14 15.72 7.26
C ASN A 119 -0.27 16.84 6.68
N LEU A 120 0.47 16.57 5.60
CA LEU A 120 1.30 17.59 4.94
C LEU A 120 0.45 18.66 4.26
N VAL A 121 -0.67 18.30 3.66
CA VAL A 121 -1.64 19.25 3.08
C VAL A 121 -2.23 20.13 4.18
N ASN A 122 -2.67 19.55 5.30
CA ASN A 122 -3.21 20.30 6.43
C ASN A 122 -2.15 21.22 7.07
N ALA A 123 -0.90 20.79 7.14
CA ALA A 123 0.21 21.63 7.59
C ALA A 123 0.43 22.82 6.64
N ALA A 124 0.37 22.58 5.32
CA ALA A 124 0.50 23.64 4.32
C ALA A 124 -0.67 24.64 4.34
N LEU A 125 -1.89 24.19 4.68
CA LEU A 125 -3.05 25.07 4.86
C LEU A 125 -2.89 26.05 6.05
N LYS A 126 -2.12 25.63 7.06
CA LYS A 126 -1.81 26.49 8.24
C LYS A 126 -0.71 27.52 7.97
N THR A 127 0.05 27.35 6.88
CA THR A 127 1.07 28.33 6.47
C THR A 127 0.46 29.51 5.74
N SER A 128 1.07 30.66 5.86
CA SER A 128 0.60 31.90 5.21
C SER A 128 0.58 31.81 3.69
N SER A 129 1.46 31.03 3.09
CA SER A 129 1.53 30.86 1.65
C SER A 129 0.47 29.90 1.08
N LYS A 130 -0.11 29.05 1.93
CA LYS A 130 -1.09 28.01 1.52
C LYS A 130 -0.68 27.25 0.24
N THR A 131 0.61 26.99 0.08
CA THR A 131 1.17 26.33 -1.10
C THR A 131 1.86 25.06 -0.69
N ILE A 132 1.59 23.97 -1.41
CA ILE A 132 2.27 22.69 -1.25
C ILE A 132 2.97 22.32 -2.55
N LEU A 133 4.22 21.86 -2.43
CA LEU A 133 4.96 21.29 -3.55
C LEU A 133 4.74 19.77 -3.55
N ILE A 134 4.22 19.24 -4.64
CA ILE A 134 4.02 17.80 -4.84
C ILE A 134 4.82 17.29 -6.03
N ALA A 135 5.34 16.07 -5.93
CA ALA A 135 5.94 15.37 -7.05
C ALA A 135 4.96 14.28 -7.52
N VAL A 136 4.65 14.33 -8.79
CA VAL A 136 3.68 13.42 -9.45
C VAL A 136 4.38 12.64 -10.54
N ILE A 137 4.07 11.36 -10.66
CA ILE A 137 4.48 10.51 -11.77
C ILE A 137 3.25 10.24 -12.64
N ASN A 138 3.34 10.58 -13.91
CA ASN A 138 2.28 10.33 -14.90
C ASN A 138 2.33 8.90 -15.48
N ASP A 139 1.38 8.58 -16.36
CA ASP A 139 1.32 7.27 -17.04
C ASP A 139 2.54 6.95 -17.93
N GLN A 140 3.32 7.97 -18.28
CA GLN A 140 4.56 7.82 -19.07
C GLN A 140 5.80 7.67 -18.17
N ASN A 141 5.63 7.41 -16.87
CA ASN A 141 6.71 7.33 -15.89
C ASN A 141 7.57 8.61 -15.78
N GLN A 142 6.99 9.75 -16.08
CA GLN A 142 7.67 11.04 -15.96
C GLN A 142 7.34 11.68 -14.63
N LYS A 143 8.37 11.95 -13.84
CA LYS A 143 8.25 12.68 -12.57
C LYS A 143 8.23 14.18 -12.80
N ARG A 144 7.23 14.86 -12.26
CA ARG A 144 7.06 16.32 -12.35
C ARG A 144 6.83 16.91 -10.96
N TYR A 145 7.41 18.06 -10.72
CA TYR A 145 7.17 18.82 -9.48
C TYR A 145 6.15 19.93 -9.77
N ILE A 146 5.16 20.03 -8.94
CA ILE A 146 4.03 20.93 -9.09
C ILE A 146 3.81 21.69 -7.80
N GLY A 147 3.82 23.01 -7.87
CA GLY A 147 3.40 23.89 -6.76
C GLY A 147 1.90 24.10 -6.80
N VAL A 148 1.19 23.66 -5.78
CA VAL A 148 -0.27 23.74 -5.69
C VAL A 148 -0.65 24.76 -4.63
N LYS A 149 -1.45 25.75 -5.02
CA LYS A 149 -2.04 26.71 -4.09
C LYS A 149 -3.33 26.11 -3.52
N LEU A 150 -3.35 25.90 -2.22
CA LEU A 150 -4.51 25.40 -1.49
C LEU A 150 -5.52 26.54 -1.25
N LYS A 151 -6.79 26.21 -1.35
CA LYS A 151 -7.89 27.16 -1.07
C LYS A 151 -8.45 26.97 0.34
#